data_66c1b15a681f46c8d0c0da987a7c865e
#
_entry.id   66c1b15a681f46c8d0c0da987a7c865e
#
_cell.length_a   1.000
_cell.length_b   1.000
_cell.length_c   1.000
_cell.angle_alpha   90.00
_cell.angle_beta   90.00
_cell.angle_gamma   90.00
#
_symmetry.space_group_name_H-M   'P 1'
#
loop_
_entity.id
_entity.type
_entity.pdbx_description
1 polymer ?
#
loop_
_entity_poly.entity_id
_entity_poly.type
_entity_poly.pdbx_seq_one_letter_code
_entity_poly.pdbx_strand_id
1 'polypeptide(L)'
;ISGKSSNRYQRDYLIDLDGSFPVDVRMVRVSADETSTKRASTTIFQSFTEIIDDKFRYPNSALVGLRFDSRQFNSVPTRKYLIRGIKVGVPTNAKVDTSETERLVVSTGATETISGGIPGRITYSGIWNGQLSSDAGAPGGPVWTNDPAWCLYDLLISERYGAGVPESTLDKYDFFAISQYCNELVDDGAGDQEPRFSLNMLINSRDEVYNVIQQMTAIFRGIAYYGAGTLQLMQDKPSDPQYLLGPSNVVDGIFQYQGTSQKARHTVAVVA
;
A
#
# COMPACT_ATOMS: atom_id res chain seq x y z
N ILE A 1 47.99 19.52 -10.87
CA ILE A 1 48.25 18.37 -9.98
C ILE A 1 49.75 18.10 -10.05
N SER A 2 50.44 18.09 -8.94
CA SER A 2 51.82 17.66 -8.83
C SER A 2 51.96 16.66 -7.70
N GLY A 3 52.68 15.59 -7.89
CA GLY A 3 52.89 14.54 -6.88
C GLY A 3 53.56 13.32 -7.49
N LYS A 4 54.11 12.48 -6.61
CA LYS A 4 54.62 11.15 -6.95
C LYS A 4 53.83 10.11 -6.16
N SER A 5 53.43 9.07 -6.82
CA SER A 5 52.77 7.90 -6.18
C SER A 5 53.40 6.63 -6.74
N SER A 6 53.60 5.62 -5.89
CA SER A 6 54.00 4.29 -6.32
C SER A 6 52.85 3.44 -6.87
N ASN A 7 51.62 3.89 -6.64
CA ASN A 7 50.39 3.24 -7.09
C ASN A 7 49.57 4.19 -8.00
N ARG A 8 48.55 3.65 -8.63
CA ARG A 8 47.57 4.49 -9.36
C ARG A 8 46.96 5.48 -8.39
N TYR A 9 46.99 6.76 -8.77
CA TYR A 9 46.42 7.84 -7.98
C TYR A 9 45.19 8.37 -8.70
N GLN A 10 44.08 8.35 -8.02
CA GLN A 10 42.81 8.91 -8.51
C GLN A 10 42.50 10.20 -7.76
N ARG A 11 41.95 11.17 -8.44
CA ARG A 11 41.52 12.44 -7.84
C ARG A 11 40.27 12.95 -8.55
N ASP A 12 39.31 13.39 -7.74
CA ASP A 12 38.05 13.94 -8.19
C ASP A 12 38.10 15.47 -8.06
N TYR A 13 37.45 16.16 -8.97
CA TYR A 13 37.30 17.60 -8.98
C TYR A 13 35.81 17.92 -9.13
N LEU A 14 35.33 18.79 -8.26
CA LEU A 14 34.02 19.39 -8.41
C LEU A 14 34.17 20.64 -9.26
N ILE A 15 33.41 20.77 -10.32
CA ILE A 15 33.38 21.91 -11.23
C ILE A 15 31.95 22.45 -11.20
N ASP A 16 31.80 23.69 -10.76
CA ASP A 16 30.52 24.39 -10.83
C ASP A 16 30.34 24.91 -12.27
N LEU A 17 29.24 24.59 -12.88
CA LEU A 17 28.91 24.96 -14.26
C LEU A 17 27.86 26.06 -14.24
N ASP A 18 28.33 27.30 -14.38
CA ASP A 18 27.47 28.49 -14.43
C ASP A 18 27.12 28.84 -15.90
N GLY A 19 26.46 27.96 -16.60
CA GLY A 19 26.21 28.23 -18.00
C GLY A 19 25.02 27.50 -18.63
N SER A 20 24.71 27.92 -19.85
CA SER A 20 23.72 27.21 -20.67
C SER A 20 24.35 25.97 -21.27
N PHE A 21 23.60 24.85 -21.20
CA PHE A 21 23.98 23.57 -21.80
C PHE A 21 23.75 23.56 -23.33
N PRO A 22 24.54 22.81 -24.10
CA PRO A 22 25.55 21.83 -23.65
C PRO A 22 26.90 22.47 -23.30
N VAL A 23 27.66 21.83 -22.40
CA VAL A 23 29.02 22.23 -22.02
C VAL A 23 30.03 21.14 -22.39
N ASP A 24 31.22 21.57 -22.84
CA ASP A 24 32.34 20.69 -23.14
C ASP A 24 33.35 20.72 -22.01
N VAL A 25 33.68 19.54 -21.48
CA VAL A 25 34.74 19.39 -20.47
C VAL A 25 36.01 18.88 -21.16
N ARG A 26 37.07 19.69 -21.14
CA ARG A 26 38.35 19.34 -21.74
C ARG A 26 39.43 19.20 -20.66
N MET A 27 40.09 18.06 -20.62
CA MET A 27 41.25 17.84 -19.79
C MET A 27 42.51 17.98 -20.66
N VAL A 28 43.40 18.91 -20.30
CA VAL A 28 44.66 19.17 -21.02
C VAL A 28 45.83 18.90 -20.08
N ARG A 29 46.71 18.04 -20.53
CA ARG A 29 47.98 17.83 -19.85
C ARG A 29 48.98 18.91 -20.23
N VAL A 30 49.55 19.59 -19.22
CA VAL A 30 50.49 20.68 -19.41
C VAL A 30 51.94 20.19 -19.42
N SER A 31 52.25 19.09 -18.70
CA SER A 31 53.61 18.52 -18.65
C SER A 31 53.89 17.61 -19.84
N ALA A 32 55.13 17.62 -20.33
CA ALA A 32 55.58 16.70 -21.37
C ALA A 32 55.48 15.26 -20.93
N ASP A 33 55.42 14.33 -21.88
CA ASP A 33 55.45 12.93 -21.61
C ASP A 33 56.78 12.48 -21.00
N GLU A 34 56.70 11.58 -20.07
CA GLU A 34 57.91 10.97 -19.47
C GLU A 34 58.52 9.97 -20.45
N THR A 35 59.76 10.11 -20.73
CA THR A 35 60.52 9.24 -21.63
C THR A 35 61.27 8.13 -20.89
N SER A 36 61.26 8.14 -19.55
CA SER A 36 61.95 7.16 -18.75
C SER A 36 61.14 5.87 -18.55
N THR A 37 61.76 4.73 -18.77
CA THR A 37 61.12 3.41 -18.51
C THR A 37 60.85 3.15 -17.04
N LYS A 38 61.41 3.94 -16.13
CA LYS A 38 61.26 3.83 -14.68
C LYS A 38 60.10 4.66 -14.11
N ARG A 39 59.45 5.50 -14.94
CA ARG A 39 58.38 6.39 -14.53
C ARG A 39 57.27 6.33 -15.57
N ALA A 40 56.06 6.16 -15.11
CA ALA A 40 54.87 6.28 -15.95
C ALA A 40 54.16 7.58 -15.64
N SER A 41 53.79 8.34 -16.67
CA SER A 41 53.09 9.61 -16.56
C SER A 41 51.77 9.63 -17.30
N THR A 42 51.19 8.47 -17.49
CA THR A 42 49.88 8.31 -18.17
C THR A 42 48.76 8.91 -17.32
N THR A 43 48.00 9.81 -17.93
CA THR A 43 46.82 10.40 -17.30
C THR A 43 45.60 9.96 -18.08
N ILE A 44 44.62 9.42 -17.36
CA ILE A 44 43.38 8.88 -17.94
C ILE A 44 42.20 9.68 -17.37
N PHE A 45 41.31 10.13 -18.20
CA PHE A 45 39.98 10.59 -17.80
C PHE A 45 39.12 9.33 -17.59
N GLN A 46 38.71 9.09 -16.35
CA GLN A 46 38.05 7.84 -16.01
C GLN A 46 36.53 7.92 -16.15
N SER A 47 35.94 8.95 -15.56
CA SER A 47 34.49 9.16 -15.58
C SER A 47 34.14 10.59 -15.20
N PHE A 48 32.93 11.00 -15.53
CA PHE A 48 32.32 12.19 -14.96
C PHE A 48 30.97 11.81 -14.37
N THR A 49 30.56 12.57 -13.36
CA THR A 49 29.24 12.44 -12.75
C THR A 49 28.60 13.82 -12.82
N GLU A 50 27.45 13.90 -13.43
CA GLU A 50 26.61 15.10 -13.42
C GLU A 50 25.87 15.16 -12.09
N ILE A 51 25.98 16.27 -11.37
CA ILE A 51 25.26 16.53 -10.13
C ILE A 51 24.22 17.60 -10.45
N ILE A 52 22.96 17.21 -10.43
CA ILE A 52 21.84 18.11 -10.60
C ILE A 52 21.35 18.50 -9.20
N ASP A 53 21.63 19.73 -8.78
CA ASP A 53 21.18 20.26 -7.48
C ASP A 53 19.79 20.88 -7.62
N ASP A 54 18.80 20.05 -7.87
CA ASP A 54 17.43 20.48 -8.07
C ASP A 54 16.54 19.98 -6.92
N LYS A 55 15.49 20.74 -6.60
CA LYS A 55 14.52 20.39 -5.57
C LYS A 55 13.42 19.49 -6.16
N PHE A 56 13.69 18.20 -6.22
CA PHE A 56 12.71 17.23 -6.70
C PHE A 56 11.54 17.09 -5.72
N ARG A 57 10.35 17.04 -6.28
CA ARG A 57 9.13 16.68 -5.55
C ARG A 57 8.73 15.27 -5.92
N TYR A 58 8.51 14.46 -4.91
CA TYR A 58 8.04 13.09 -5.06
C TYR A 58 6.63 12.95 -4.47
N PRO A 59 5.58 13.38 -5.22
CA PRO A 59 4.21 13.25 -4.75
C PRO A 59 3.88 11.77 -4.53
N ASN A 60 3.12 11.47 -3.50
CA ASN A 60 2.71 10.12 -3.12
C ASN A 60 3.87 9.15 -2.79
N SER A 61 5.02 9.67 -2.40
CA SER A 61 6.19 8.88 -2.00
C SER A 61 6.68 9.30 -0.63
N ALA A 62 6.86 8.34 0.28
CA ALA A 62 7.51 8.57 1.56
C ALA A 62 9.02 8.33 1.41
N LEU A 63 9.81 9.36 1.67
CA LEU A 63 11.27 9.30 1.58
C LEU A 63 11.88 9.46 2.97
N VAL A 64 12.87 8.61 3.27
CA VAL A 64 13.63 8.69 4.51
C VAL A 64 15.10 8.87 4.16
N GLY A 65 15.63 10.05 4.48
CA GLY A 65 17.06 10.34 4.37
C GLY A 65 17.79 9.93 5.66
N LEU A 66 18.88 9.18 5.53
CA LEU A 66 19.66 8.72 6.67
C LEU A 66 21.12 9.09 6.47
N ARG A 67 21.74 9.59 7.54
CA ARG A 67 23.16 9.88 7.58
C ARG A 67 23.82 9.09 8.70
N PHE A 68 24.85 8.32 8.37
CA PHE A 68 25.63 7.53 9.31
C PHE A 68 27.07 8.05 9.39
N ASP A 69 27.61 8.12 10.59
CA ASP A 69 29.03 8.38 10.79
C ASP A 69 29.81 7.07 10.72
N SER A 70 30.68 6.95 9.73
CA SER A 70 31.54 5.78 9.53
C SER A 70 32.51 5.51 10.68
N ARG A 71 32.72 6.47 11.59
CA ARG A 71 33.51 6.27 12.80
C ARG A 71 32.77 5.49 13.87
N GLN A 72 31.44 5.49 13.84
CA GLN A 72 30.59 4.82 14.83
C GLN A 72 30.04 3.49 14.31
N PHE A 73 29.91 3.34 13.00
CA PHE A 73 29.29 2.19 12.37
C PHE A 73 30.22 1.58 11.30
N ASN A 74 30.57 0.33 11.46
CA ASN A 74 31.36 -0.42 10.45
C ASN A 74 30.52 -0.81 9.21
N SER A 75 29.19 -0.81 9.34
CA SER A 75 28.25 -1.11 8.26
C SER A 75 26.94 -0.34 8.49
N VAL A 76 26.12 -0.28 7.45
CA VAL A 76 24.77 0.31 7.58
C VAL A 76 23.92 -0.57 8.52
N PRO A 77 23.46 -0.06 9.68
CA PRO A 77 22.71 -0.86 10.65
C PRO A 77 21.37 -1.32 10.05
N THR A 78 20.95 -2.52 10.41
CA THR A 78 19.64 -3.06 10.05
C THR A 78 18.54 -2.24 10.73
N ARG A 79 17.49 -1.89 9.98
CA ARG A 79 16.40 -1.04 10.43
C ARG A 79 15.06 -1.65 10.12
N LYS A 80 14.10 -1.37 10.97
CA LYS A 80 12.67 -1.65 10.74
C LYS A 80 11.91 -0.34 10.75
N TYR A 81 10.96 -0.20 9.85
CA TYR A 81 10.10 0.97 9.77
C TYR A 81 8.66 0.53 9.94
N LEU A 82 7.95 1.21 10.84
CA LEU A 82 6.49 1.15 10.89
C LEU A 82 5.98 2.21 9.91
N ILE A 83 5.38 1.78 8.83
CA ILE A 83 4.86 2.67 7.80
C ILE A 83 3.34 2.56 7.71
N ARG A 84 2.68 3.68 7.44
CA ARG A 84 1.32 3.71 6.94
C ARG A 84 1.40 3.73 5.42
N GLY A 85 0.71 2.80 4.77
CA GLY A 85 0.79 2.63 3.33
C GLY A 85 0.02 3.69 2.54
N ILE A 86 -0.54 3.30 1.42
CA ILE A 86 -1.27 4.18 0.50
C ILE A 86 -2.52 4.73 1.19
N LYS A 87 -2.85 5.98 0.89
CA LYS A 87 -4.12 6.59 1.25
C LYS A 87 -5.13 6.29 0.17
N VAL A 88 -6.32 5.85 0.57
CA VAL A 88 -7.40 5.44 -0.34
C VAL A 88 -8.62 6.33 -0.19
N GLY A 89 -9.48 6.36 -1.20
CA GLY A 89 -10.78 6.99 -1.14
C GLY A 89 -11.73 6.18 -0.26
N VAL A 90 -12.42 6.86 0.66
CA VAL A 90 -13.44 6.28 1.52
C VAL A 90 -14.74 7.08 1.40
N PRO A 91 -15.90 6.52 1.77
CA PRO A 91 -17.16 7.25 1.75
C PRO A 91 -17.11 8.59 2.49
N THR A 92 -17.72 9.61 1.94
CA THR A 92 -17.75 10.96 2.56
C THR A 92 -18.44 10.99 3.91
N ASN A 93 -19.36 10.05 4.19
CA ASN A 93 -20.02 9.90 5.48
C ASN A 93 -19.19 9.06 6.49
N ALA A 94 -17.96 8.70 6.15
CA ALA A 94 -17.06 7.94 7.00
C ALA A 94 -16.41 8.81 8.07
N LYS A 95 -16.07 8.19 9.19
CA LYS A 95 -15.16 8.68 10.21
C LYS A 95 -14.05 7.65 10.37
N VAL A 96 -12.81 8.08 10.27
CA VAL A 96 -11.63 7.20 10.29
C VAL A 96 -10.78 7.49 11.51
N ASP A 97 -10.53 6.48 12.33
CA ASP A 97 -9.63 6.62 13.50
C ASP A 97 -8.19 6.76 13.01
N THR A 98 -7.60 7.93 13.21
CA THR A 98 -6.22 8.23 12.82
C THR A 98 -5.21 7.84 13.90
N SER A 99 -5.67 7.78 15.14
CA SER A 99 -4.93 7.31 16.31
C SER A 99 -5.90 6.82 17.38
N GLU A 100 -5.41 6.40 18.53
CA GLU A 100 -6.22 6.03 19.69
C GLU A 100 -7.02 7.22 20.26
N THR A 101 -6.58 8.44 19.99
CA THR A 101 -7.15 9.68 20.54
C THR A 101 -7.74 10.62 19.50
N GLU A 102 -7.61 10.31 18.21
CA GLU A 102 -8.03 11.19 17.13
C GLU A 102 -8.78 10.44 16.04
N ARG A 103 -9.80 11.08 15.51
CA ARG A 103 -10.64 10.59 14.42
C ARG A 103 -10.87 11.69 13.38
N LEU A 104 -10.65 11.38 12.12
CA LEU A 104 -10.97 12.24 11.00
C LEU A 104 -12.44 12.09 10.61
N VAL A 105 -13.18 13.19 10.58
CA VAL A 105 -14.53 13.28 10.00
C VAL A 105 -14.38 13.62 8.53
N VAL A 106 -14.60 12.64 7.65
CA VAL A 106 -14.32 12.78 6.21
C VAL A 106 -15.19 13.86 5.57
N SER A 107 -16.46 13.98 5.98
CA SER A 107 -17.41 14.96 5.43
C SER A 107 -16.99 16.42 5.62
N THR A 108 -16.17 16.71 6.60
CA THR A 108 -15.74 18.08 6.91
C THR A 108 -14.22 18.27 6.80
N GLY A 109 -13.46 17.19 6.75
CA GLY A 109 -12.00 17.21 6.85
C GLY A 109 -11.49 17.59 8.25
N ALA A 110 -12.36 17.70 9.25
CA ALA A 110 -11.99 18.05 10.63
C ALA A 110 -11.57 16.82 11.44
N THR A 111 -10.72 17.05 12.45
CA THR A 111 -10.31 16.01 13.39
C THR A 111 -11.08 16.19 14.71
N GLU A 112 -11.66 15.10 15.20
CA GLU A 112 -12.32 15.00 16.51
C GLU A 112 -11.40 14.28 17.49
N THR A 113 -11.43 14.73 18.76
CA THR A 113 -10.77 14.00 19.85
C THR A 113 -11.69 12.89 20.34
N ILE A 114 -11.16 11.68 20.46
CA ILE A 114 -11.86 10.48 20.91
C ILE A 114 -11.06 9.76 22.00
N SER A 115 -11.61 8.68 22.51
CA SER A 115 -10.93 7.77 23.45
C SER A 115 -11.13 6.35 22.96
N GLY A 116 -10.07 5.55 22.96
CA GLY A 116 -10.12 4.15 22.53
C GLY A 116 -10.32 3.97 21.02
N GLY A 117 -9.81 4.90 20.22
CA GLY A 117 -9.80 4.74 18.76
C GLY A 117 -8.89 3.61 18.31
N ILE A 118 -9.26 2.91 17.24
CA ILE A 118 -8.45 1.86 16.63
C ILE A 118 -7.92 2.38 15.29
N PRO A 119 -6.62 2.69 15.19
CA PRO A 119 -6.06 3.31 13.99
C PRO A 119 -6.41 2.55 12.70
N GLY A 120 -6.97 3.26 11.74
CA GLY A 120 -7.40 2.71 10.45
C GLY A 120 -8.85 2.21 10.41
N ARG A 121 -9.51 2.05 11.54
CA ARG A 121 -10.91 1.64 11.62
C ARG A 121 -11.82 2.72 11.06
N ILE A 122 -12.85 2.29 10.32
CA ILE A 122 -13.88 3.17 9.76
C ILE A 122 -15.20 2.99 10.51
N THR A 123 -15.86 4.08 10.81
CA THR A 123 -17.25 4.11 11.25
C THR A 123 -18.05 5.02 10.31
N TYR A 124 -19.33 4.78 10.17
CA TYR A 124 -20.18 5.52 9.24
C TYR A 124 -21.28 6.27 9.99
N SER A 125 -21.65 7.45 9.48
CA SER A 125 -22.74 8.26 10.06
C SER A 125 -23.68 8.74 8.98
N GLY A 126 -25.00 8.58 9.21
CA GLY A 126 -26.01 9.01 8.26
C GLY A 126 -26.04 8.19 6.96
N ILE A 127 -26.72 8.74 5.96
CA ILE A 127 -26.89 8.11 4.65
C ILE A 127 -25.74 8.54 3.74
N TRP A 128 -25.13 7.58 3.07
CA TRP A 128 -24.09 7.85 2.08
C TRP A 128 -24.71 8.20 0.72
N ASN A 129 -24.18 9.22 0.09
CA ASN A 129 -24.62 9.71 -1.22
C ASN A 129 -23.87 9.09 -2.41
N GLY A 130 -22.99 8.10 -2.19
CA GLY A 130 -22.17 7.46 -3.21
C GLY A 130 -20.86 8.20 -3.54
N GLN A 131 -20.57 9.33 -2.90
CA GLN A 131 -19.35 10.10 -3.12
C GLN A 131 -18.21 9.58 -2.23
N LEU A 132 -17.01 9.43 -2.84
CA LEU A 132 -15.79 9.09 -2.12
C LEU A 132 -14.96 10.34 -1.79
N SER A 133 -14.13 10.25 -0.77
CA SER A 133 -13.23 11.34 -0.36
C SER A 133 -12.12 11.63 -1.37
N SER A 134 -11.87 10.71 -2.30
CA SER A 134 -10.96 10.89 -3.43
C SER A 134 -11.58 11.63 -4.62
N ASP A 135 -12.91 11.77 -4.65
CA ASP A 135 -13.61 12.42 -5.76
C ASP A 135 -13.32 13.93 -5.79
N ALA A 136 -13.38 14.52 -6.98
CA ALA A 136 -13.12 15.94 -7.14
C ALA A 136 -14.09 16.80 -6.31
N GLY A 137 -13.52 17.68 -5.48
CA GLY A 137 -14.28 18.57 -4.62
C GLY A 137 -14.84 17.93 -3.35
N ALA A 138 -14.55 16.65 -3.09
CA ALA A 138 -14.91 16.02 -1.83
C ALA A 138 -14.04 16.56 -0.68
N PRO A 139 -14.61 16.82 0.50
CA PRO A 139 -13.84 17.19 1.67
C PRO A 139 -13.05 15.99 2.21
N GLY A 140 -11.99 16.25 2.97
CA GLY A 140 -11.22 15.23 3.70
C GLY A 140 -10.13 14.54 2.89
N GLY A 141 -10.25 14.42 1.56
CA GLY A 141 -9.27 13.77 0.70
C GLY A 141 -9.04 12.28 0.99
N PRO A 142 -8.13 11.61 0.27
CA PRO A 142 -7.78 10.22 0.55
C PRO A 142 -7.18 10.04 1.95
N VAL A 143 -7.56 8.97 2.64
CA VAL A 143 -7.14 8.68 4.03
C VAL A 143 -6.43 7.34 4.11
N TRP A 144 -5.60 7.18 5.13
CA TRP A 144 -5.05 5.88 5.46
C TRP A 144 -6.06 5.08 6.27
N THR A 145 -6.31 3.84 5.83
CA THR A 145 -7.16 2.88 6.54
C THR A 145 -6.62 1.48 6.33
N ASN A 146 -6.98 0.56 7.21
CA ASN A 146 -6.76 -0.87 7.07
C ASN A 146 -8.05 -1.63 6.71
N ASP A 147 -9.07 -0.91 6.25
CA ASP A 147 -10.32 -1.51 5.78
C ASP A 147 -10.09 -2.31 4.49
N PRO A 148 -10.38 -3.62 4.48
CA PRO A 148 -10.08 -4.46 3.32
C PRO A 148 -10.94 -4.13 2.10
N ALA A 149 -12.18 -3.65 2.29
CA ALA A 149 -13.07 -3.35 1.17
C ALA A 149 -12.60 -2.11 0.39
N TRP A 150 -12.28 -1.02 1.06
CA TRP A 150 -11.82 0.19 0.37
C TRP A 150 -10.40 0.08 -0.15
N CYS A 151 -9.54 -0.70 0.52
CA CYS A 151 -8.23 -1.04 -0.04
C CYS A 151 -8.34 -1.87 -1.33
N LEU A 152 -9.29 -2.83 -1.38
CA LEU A 152 -9.56 -3.59 -2.60
C LEU A 152 -10.16 -2.70 -3.70
N TYR A 153 -11.11 -1.83 -3.35
CA TYR A 153 -11.70 -0.90 -4.30
C TYR A 153 -10.65 -0.02 -4.98
N ASP A 154 -9.78 0.58 -4.18
CA ASP A 154 -8.69 1.42 -4.67
C ASP A 154 -7.72 0.65 -5.59
N LEU A 155 -7.36 -0.59 -5.21
CA LEU A 155 -6.54 -1.46 -6.05
C LEU A 155 -7.21 -1.79 -7.38
N LEU A 156 -8.53 -1.99 -7.39
CA LEU A 156 -9.26 -2.31 -8.63
C LEU A 156 -9.28 -1.12 -9.60
N ILE A 157 -9.53 0.11 -9.11
CA ILE A 157 -9.68 1.28 -9.97
C ILE A 157 -8.35 1.94 -10.36
N SER A 158 -7.29 1.75 -9.58
CA SER A 158 -6.01 2.43 -9.81
C SER A 158 -5.36 1.98 -11.12
N GLU A 159 -5.14 2.91 -12.06
CA GLU A 159 -4.39 2.66 -13.30
C GLU A 159 -2.87 2.56 -13.05
N ARG A 160 -2.37 3.16 -11.97
CA ARG A 160 -0.94 3.26 -11.72
C ARG A 160 -0.35 2.00 -11.10
N TYR A 161 -1.03 1.42 -10.11
CA TYR A 161 -0.54 0.27 -9.34
C TYR A 161 -1.56 -0.85 -9.18
N GLY A 162 -2.75 -0.69 -9.73
CA GLY A 162 -3.85 -1.60 -9.62
C GLY A 162 -4.28 -2.22 -10.95
N ALA A 163 -5.53 -2.65 -11.00
CA ALA A 163 -6.10 -3.34 -12.16
C ALA A 163 -6.60 -2.40 -13.25
N GLY A 164 -6.81 -1.11 -12.97
CA GLY A 164 -7.36 -0.14 -13.93
C GLY A 164 -8.80 -0.47 -14.36
N VAL A 165 -9.57 -1.11 -13.50
CA VAL A 165 -10.97 -1.46 -13.79
C VAL A 165 -11.81 -0.19 -13.81
N PRO A 166 -12.64 0.03 -14.85
CA PRO A 166 -13.52 1.20 -14.88
C PRO A 166 -14.46 1.23 -13.67
N GLU A 167 -14.52 2.36 -12.98
CA GLU A 167 -15.34 2.51 -11.78
C GLU A 167 -16.82 2.19 -12.03
N SER A 168 -17.33 2.44 -13.24
CA SER A 168 -18.71 2.14 -13.64
C SER A 168 -19.04 0.64 -13.64
N THR A 169 -18.04 -0.23 -13.58
CA THR A 169 -18.22 -1.70 -13.52
C THR A 169 -18.18 -2.25 -12.10
N LEU A 170 -18.05 -1.37 -11.08
CA LEU A 170 -18.01 -1.73 -9.68
C LEU A 170 -19.25 -1.18 -8.96
N ASP A 171 -19.90 -2.00 -8.14
CA ASP A 171 -20.95 -1.52 -7.25
C ASP A 171 -20.36 -1.04 -5.93
N LYS A 172 -20.23 0.29 -5.78
CA LYS A 172 -19.69 0.90 -4.56
C LYS A 172 -20.48 0.54 -3.29
N TYR A 173 -21.76 0.25 -3.43
CA TYR A 173 -22.61 -0.09 -2.27
C TYR A 173 -22.33 -1.48 -1.73
N ASP A 174 -21.90 -2.42 -2.58
CA ASP A 174 -21.41 -3.72 -2.12
C ASP A 174 -20.15 -3.55 -1.25
N PHE A 175 -19.18 -2.74 -1.72
CA PHE A 175 -17.98 -2.43 -0.93
C PHE A 175 -18.32 -1.74 0.39
N PHE A 176 -19.30 -0.81 0.36
CA PHE A 176 -19.78 -0.13 1.57
C PHE A 176 -20.35 -1.11 2.59
N ALA A 177 -21.22 -2.02 2.14
CA ALA A 177 -21.83 -3.05 3.00
C ALA A 177 -20.79 -4.03 3.58
N ILE A 178 -19.78 -4.40 2.78
CA ILE A 178 -18.67 -5.24 3.22
C ILE A 178 -17.83 -4.49 4.25
N SER A 179 -17.51 -3.23 3.99
CA SER A 179 -16.73 -2.40 4.91
C SER A 179 -17.45 -2.21 6.26
N GLN A 180 -18.75 -1.99 6.25
CA GLN A 180 -19.50 -1.92 7.51
C GLN A 180 -19.33 -3.19 8.36
N TYR A 181 -19.45 -4.35 7.75
CA TYR A 181 -19.27 -5.63 8.45
C TYR A 181 -17.81 -5.87 8.90
N CYS A 182 -16.83 -5.47 8.08
CA CYS A 182 -15.42 -5.59 8.45
C CYS A 182 -15.04 -4.74 9.66
N ASN A 183 -15.66 -3.57 9.81
CA ASN A 183 -15.37 -2.62 10.88
C ASN A 183 -16.22 -2.83 12.15
N GLU A 184 -17.13 -3.81 12.18
CA GLU A 184 -17.78 -4.23 13.41
C GLU A 184 -16.74 -4.71 14.42
N LEU A 185 -16.89 -4.25 15.67
CA LEU A 185 -16.01 -4.67 16.74
C LEU A 185 -16.35 -6.09 17.20
N VAL A 186 -15.32 -6.89 17.36
CA VAL A 186 -15.36 -8.23 17.93
C VAL A 186 -14.37 -8.32 19.09
N ASP A 187 -14.60 -9.26 19.99
CA ASP A 187 -13.70 -9.55 21.11
C ASP A 187 -12.39 -10.15 20.56
N ASP A 188 -11.25 -9.59 20.96
CA ASP A 188 -9.91 -10.05 20.57
C ASP A 188 -9.43 -11.27 21.39
N GLY A 189 -10.24 -11.72 22.36
CA GLY A 189 -9.91 -12.81 23.27
C GLY A 189 -8.92 -12.43 24.41
N ALA A 190 -8.43 -11.21 24.42
CA ALA A 190 -7.53 -10.67 25.46
C ALA A 190 -8.25 -9.69 26.41
N GLY A 191 -9.47 -9.33 26.09
CA GLY A 191 -10.31 -8.42 26.88
C GLY A 191 -10.52 -7.06 26.24
N ASP A 192 -9.95 -6.85 25.03
CA ASP A 192 -10.16 -5.68 24.20
C ASP A 192 -11.02 -6.02 22.98
N GLN A 193 -11.26 -5.03 22.13
CA GLN A 193 -12.03 -5.19 20.90
C GLN A 193 -11.21 -4.79 19.70
N GLU A 194 -11.39 -5.51 18.59
CA GLU A 194 -10.76 -5.23 17.32
C GLU A 194 -11.79 -5.22 16.17
N PRO A 195 -11.49 -4.57 15.01
CA PRO A 195 -12.29 -4.73 13.82
C PRO A 195 -12.32 -6.19 13.38
N ARG A 196 -13.50 -6.67 13.00
CA ARG A 196 -13.71 -8.06 12.57
C ARG A 196 -12.72 -8.54 11.52
N PHE A 197 -12.40 -7.68 10.55
CA PHE A 197 -11.40 -7.92 9.52
C PHE A 197 -10.60 -6.65 9.24
N SER A 198 -9.29 -6.79 9.14
CA SER A 198 -8.38 -5.71 8.77
C SER A 198 -7.35 -6.20 7.76
N LEU A 199 -6.89 -5.30 6.88
CA LEU A 199 -5.90 -5.58 5.84
C LEU A 199 -4.60 -4.82 6.12
N ASN A 200 -3.50 -5.58 6.25
CA ASN A 200 -2.15 -5.04 6.23
C ASN A 200 -1.32 -5.90 5.26
N MET A 201 -1.24 -5.48 4.00
CA MET A 201 -0.61 -6.25 2.93
C MET A 201 0.49 -5.43 2.26
N LEU A 202 1.60 -6.07 1.92
CA LEU A 202 2.64 -5.54 1.07
C LEU A 202 2.69 -6.36 -0.23
N ILE A 203 2.40 -5.71 -1.35
CA ILE A 203 2.52 -6.31 -2.67
C ILE A 203 3.87 -5.87 -3.24
N ASN A 204 4.86 -6.76 -3.22
CA ASN A 204 6.25 -6.48 -3.64
C ASN A 204 6.71 -7.34 -4.82
N SER A 205 5.85 -8.20 -5.35
CA SER A 205 6.11 -9.05 -6.51
C SER A 205 5.09 -8.80 -7.61
N ARG A 206 5.49 -9.05 -8.85
CA ARG A 206 4.54 -9.16 -9.95
C ARG A 206 3.78 -10.47 -9.80
N ASP A 207 2.51 -10.36 -9.48
CA ASP A 207 1.58 -11.49 -9.47
C ASP A 207 0.42 -11.20 -10.43
N GLU A 208 -0.30 -12.23 -10.82
CA GLU A 208 -1.52 -12.05 -11.60
C GLU A 208 -2.55 -11.29 -10.76
N VAL A 209 -3.16 -10.27 -11.35
CA VAL A 209 -4.16 -9.42 -10.67
C VAL A 209 -5.26 -10.25 -10.02
N TYR A 210 -5.68 -11.32 -10.67
CA TYR A 210 -6.69 -12.23 -10.15
C TYR A 210 -6.28 -12.87 -8.81
N ASN A 211 -5.03 -13.31 -8.70
CA ASN A 211 -4.52 -13.90 -7.45
C ASN A 211 -4.51 -12.88 -6.31
N VAL A 212 -4.13 -11.65 -6.61
CA VAL A 212 -4.14 -10.56 -5.60
C VAL A 212 -5.56 -10.26 -5.14
N ILE A 213 -6.52 -10.19 -6.07
CA ILE A 213 -7.94 -10.00 -5.74
C ILE A 213 -8.43 -11.14 -4.85
N GLN A 214 -8.11 -12.39 -5.19
CA GLN A 214 -8.50 -13.57 -4.39
C GLN A 214 -7.90 -13.52 -2.98
N GLN A 215 -6.63 -13.14 -2.84
CA GLN A 215 -5.98 -12.99 -1.54
C GLN A 215 -6.66 -11.90 -0.70
N MET A 216 -6.98 -10.75 -1.30
CA MET A 216 -7.64 -9.66 -0.60
C MET A 216 -9.08 -9.99 -0.22
N THR A 217 -9.85 -10.63 -1.10
CA THR A 217 -11.22 -11.03 -0.81
C THR A 217 -11.29 -12.13 0.26
N ALA A 218 -10.30 -13.02 0.31
CA ALA A 218 -10.22 -14.06 1.34
C ALA A 218 -10.11 -13.48 2.76
N ILE A 219 -9.54 -12.30 2.94
CA ILE A 219 -9.38 -11.63 4.25
C ILE A 219 -10.74 -11.41 4.92
N PHE A 220 -11.75 -10.98 4.16
CA PHE A 220 -13.10 -10.75 4.68
C PHE A 220 -14.09 -11.87 4.33
N ARG A 221 -13.58 -13.08 4.02
CA ARG A 221 -14.37 -14.24 3.59
C ARG A 221 -15.22 -13.93 2.35
N GLY A 222 -14.65 -13.14 1.43
CA GLY A 222 -15.32 -12.73 0.21
C GLY A 222 -14.94 -13.60 -0.98
N ILE A 223 -15.81 -13.55 -1.99
CA ILE A 223 -15.58 -14.12 -3.32
C ILE A 223 -15.86 -13.00 -4.32
N ALA A 224 -14.90 -12.76 -5.23
CA ALA A 224 -15.09 -11.87 -6.36
C ALA A 224 -15.39 -12.71 -7.61
N TYR A 225 -16.45 -12.34 -8.33
CA TYR A 225 -16.77 -12.97 -9.61
C TYR A 225 -17.27 -11.91 -10.61
N TYR A 226 -17.06 -12.19 -11.88
CA TYR A 226 -17.53 -11.32 -12.94
C TYR A 226 -18.86 -11.85 -13.49
N GLY A 227 -19.90 -11.03 -13.37
CA GLY A 227 -21.24 -11.36 -13.83
C GLY A 227 -21.99 -10.15 -14.31
N ALA A 228 -22.84 -10.30 -15.31
CA ALA A 228 -23.70 -9.26 -15.88
C ALA A 228 -22.95 -7.98 -16.31
N GLY A 229 -21.65 -8.09 -16.69
CA GLY A 229 -20.81 -6.94 -17.07
C GLY A 229 -20.18 -6.16 -15.93
N THR A 230 -20.36 -6.61 -14.70
CA THR A 230 -19.81 -5.98 -13.49
C THR A 230 -19.04 -6.97 -12.64
N LEU A 231 -18.06 -6.47 -11.88
CA LEU A 231 -17.40 -7.25 -10.84
C LEU A 231 -18.29 -7.22 -9.59
N GLN A 232 -18.73 -8.39 -9.18
CA GLN A 232 -19.58 -8.56 -8.02
C GLN A 232 -18.79 -9.16 -6.86
N LEU A 233 -19.11 -8.73 -5.66
CA LEU A 233 -18.52 -9.23 -4.43
C LEU A 233 -19.60 -9.91 -3.60
N MET A 234 -19.29 -11.09 -3.10
CA MET A 234 -20.10 -11.77 -2.10
C MET A 234 -19.27 -11.98 -0.84
N GLN A 235 -19.90 -11.85 0.31
CA GLN A 235 -19.26 -12.06 1.59
C GLN A 235 -20.01 -13.17 2.37
N ASP A 236 -19.25 -14.13 2.87
CA ASP A 236 -19.77 -15.14 3.79
C ASP A 236 -19.98 -14.51 5.18
N LYS A 237 -21.23 -14.16 5.46
CA LYS A 237 -21.67 -13.58 6.73
C LYS A 237 -23.04 -14.09 7.11
N PRO A 238 -23.39 -14.10 8.41
CA PRO A 238 -24.74 -14.41 8.83
C PRO A 238 -25.73 -13.48 8.12
N SER A 239 -26.78 -14.08 7.57
CA SER A 239 -27.89 -13.37 6.93
C SER A 239 -29.22 -13.96 7.34
N ASP A 240 -30.28 -13.18 7.24
CA ASP A 240 -31.61 -13.69 7.46
C ASP A 240 -31.96 -14.80 6.45
N PRO A 241 -32.75 -15.82 6.85
CA PRO A 241 -33.15 -16.86 5.94
C PRO A 241 -33.88 -16.29 4.72
N GLN A 242 -33.37 -16.59 3.52
CA GLN A 242 -33.95 -16.12 2.26
C GLN A 242 -35.17 -16.92 1.83
N TYR A 243 -35.18 -18.24 2.16
CA TYR A 243 -36.22 -19.16 1.75
C TYR A 243 -36.58 -20.14 2.89
N LEU A 244 -37.88 -20.39 3.03
CA LEU A 244 -38.40 -21.50 3.82
C LEU A 244 -38.63 -22.67 2.87
N LEU A 245 -37.82 -23.74 3.02
CA LEU A 245 -38.03 -25.00 2.28
C LEU A 245 -38.98 -25.89 3.06
N GLY A 246 -40.09 -26.25 2.44
CA GLY A 246 -41.08 -27.15 2.98
C GLY A 246 -41.46 -28.24 1.97
N PRO A 247 -42.17 -29.28 2.36
CA PRO A 247 -42.59 -30.35 1.44
C PRO A 247 -43.35 -29.85 0.21
N SER A 248 -43.98 -28.68 0.29
CA SER A 248 -44.74 -28.07 -0.80
C SER A 248 -43.91 -27.42 -1.91
N ASN A 249 -42.66 -27.07 -1.63
CA ASN A 249 -41.77 -26.38 -2.59
C ASN A 249 -40.48 -27.13 -2.89
N VAL A 250 -40.41 -28.38 -2.46
CA VAL A 250 -39.31 -29.32 -2.75
C VAL A 250 -39.83 -30.44 -3.66
N VAL A 251 -39.00 -30.85 -4.62
CA VAL A 251 -39.34 -31.94 -5.55
C VAL A 251 -39.69 -33.21 -4.76
N ASP A 252 -40.86 -33.76 -5.01
CA ASP A 252 -41.42 -34.93 -4.33
C ASP A 252 -41.58 -34.77 -2.81
N GLY A 253 -41.37 -33.59 -2.24
CA GLY A 253 -41.47 -33.31 -0.81
C GLY A 253 -40.43 -34.05 0.06
N ILE A 254 -39.38 -34.61 -0.54
CA ILE A 254 -38.40 -35.45 0.11
C ILE A 254 -37.10 -34.68 0.38
N PHE A 255 -36.69 -34.70 1.66
CA PHE A 255 -35.39 -34.16 2.08
C PHE A 255 -34.40 -35.31 2.32
N GLN A 256 -33.24 -35.23 1.69
CA GLN A 256 -32.16 -36.19 1.97
C GLN A 256 -31.12 -35.51 2.87
N TYR A 257 -30.83 -36.13 4.00
CA TYR A 257 -29.88 -35.65 4.99
C TYR A 257 -28.61 -36.49 4.93
N GLN A 258 -27.47 -35.82 4.65
CA GLN A 258 -26.16 -36.45 4.67
C GLN A 258 -25.25 -35.72 5.66
N GLY A 259 -24.78 -36.45 6.67
CA GLY A 259 -23.83 -35.91 7.66
C GLY A 259 -22.40 -36.27 7.31
N THR A 260 -21.49 -35.43 7.75
CA THR A 260 -20.05 -35.73 7.70
C THR A 260 -19.68 -36.77 8.76
N SER A 261 -18.70 -37.65 8.44
CA SER A 261 -18.21 -38.64 9.41
C SER A 261 -17.59 -37.94 10.63
N GLN A 262 -17.65 -38.58 11.78
CA GLN A 262 -17.07 -38.06 13.02
C GLN A 262 -15.55 -37.79 12.89
N LYS A 263 -14.84 -38.52 12.02
CA LYS A 263 -13.42 -38.35 11.72
C LYS A 263 -13.10 -37.08 10.92
N ALA A 264 -14.08 -36.50 10.23
CA ALA A 264 -13.92 -35.26 9.45
C ALA A 264 -14.25 -34.00 10.27
N ARG A 265 -14.64 -34.16 11.54
CA ARG A 265 -15.00 -33.06 12.42
C ARG A 265 -13.77 -32.70 13.28
N HIS A 266 -13.31 -31.47 13.18
CA HIS A 266 -12.24 -30.93 14.02
C HIS A 266 -12.87 -30.07 15.13
N THR A 267 -12.49 -30.29 16.36
CA THR A 267 -12.95 -29.52 17.54
C THR A 267 -11.91 -28.43 17.91
N VAL A 268 -10.68 -28.60 17.48
CA VAL A 268 -9.58 -27.65 17.76
C VAL A 268 -8.70 -27.53 16.52
N ALA A 269 -8.35 -26.31 16.16
CA ALA A 269 -7.32 -26.01 15.16
C ALA A 269 -6.17 -25.27 15.86
N VAL A 270 -4.95 -25.72 15.67
CA VAL A 270 -3.75 -25.02 16.14
C VAL A 270 -3.20 -24.26 14.94
N VAL A 271 -3.11 -22.94 15.07
CA VAL A 271 -2.52 -22.05 14.06
C VAL A 271 -1.10 -21.70 14.54
N ALA A 272 -0.10 -21.93 13.68
CA ALA A 272 1.30 -21.62 13.96
C ALA A 272 1.69 -20.31 13.30
#